data_f8c707be20fb53a1154af68a96c7546c
#
_entry.id   f8c707be20fb53a1154af68a96c7546c
#
_cell.length_a   1.000
_cell.length_b   1.000
_cell.length_c   1.000
_cell.angle_alpha   90.00
_cell.angle_beta   90.00
_cell.angle_gamma   90.00
#
_symmetry.space_group_name_H-M   'P 1'
#
loop_
_entity.id
_entity.type
_entity.pdbx_description
1 polymer ?
#
loop_
_entity_poly.entity_id
_entity_poly.type
_entity_poly.pdbx_seq_one_letter_code
_entity_poly.pdbx_strand_id
1 'polypeptide(L)'
;QPIDQLARNPEALALGQSIFNNTCAACHGSSAKGAIGYPNLTDNVWHWGGSPEQVLQSVLDGREGVMPPWGKILEGMGGPDATDYVIAHVRDLGDTSGNVRGDFAAARGKTLYEGVCVACHGKDGKGNQALGAPDLTDDYWMYGDTREALREGIANGHHGVMPAHRALLGETRARLAAAYVWSLSHGSAAAPTKAQ
;
A
#
# COMPACT_ATOMS: atom_id res chain seq x y z
N GLN A 1 15.33 14.97 -16.75
CA GLN A 1 13.93 15.22 -17.13
C GLN A 1 12.99 14.82 -15.99
N PRO A 2 11.86 15.50 -15.81
CA PRO A 2 10.80 15.09 -14.87
C PRO A 2 10.25 13.70 -15.19
N ILE A 3 9.77 12.99 -14.16
CA ILE A 3 9.26 11.61 -14.28
C ILE A 3 8.04 11.54 -15.20
N ASP A 4 7.14 12.48 -15.12
CA ASP A 4 5.92 12.55 -15.95
C ASP A 4 6.23 12.76 -17.44
N GLN A 5 7.35 13.42 -17.79
CA GLN A 5 7.83 13.54 -19.14
C GLN A 5 8.50 12.24 -19.63
N LEU A 6 9.33 11.62 -18.78
CA LEU A 6 9.93 10.31 -19.08
C LEU A 6 8.86 9.23 -19.28
N ALA A 7 7.78 9.28 -18.51
CA ALA A 7 6.65 8.36 -18.62
C ALA A 7 5.86 8.47 -19.93
N ARG A 8 6.14 9.48 -20.76
CA ARG A 8 5.58 9.65 -22.13
C ARG A 8 6.58 9.33 -23.23
N ASN A 9 7.82 9.05 -22.87
CA ASN A 9 8.87 8.72 -23.83
C ASN A 9 9.00 7.19 -23.99
N PRO A 10 8.72 6.60 -25.17
CA PRO A 10 8.75 5.16 -25.37
C PRO A 10 10.11 4.52 -25.10
N GLU A 11 11.21 5.19 -25.43
CA GLU A 11 12.57 4.68 -25.19
C GLU A 11 12.88 4.67 -23.67
N ALA A 12 12.51 5.73 -22.96
CA ALA A 12 12.66 5.79 -21.51
C ALA A 12 11.82 4.71 -20.81
N LEU A 13 10.59 4.47 -21.27
CA LEU A 13 9.73 3.42 -20.73
C LEU A 13 10.30 2.02 -21.02
N ALA A 14 10.84 1.75 -22.21
CA ALA A 14 11.46 0.47 -22.52
C ALA A 14 12.68 0.19 -21.62
N LEU A 15 13.52 1.21 -21.40
CA LEU A 15 14.64 1.11 -20.46
C LEU A 15 14.17 0.93 -19.02
N GLY A 16 13.16 1.69 -18.60
CA GLY A 16 12.56 1.58 -17.26
C GLY A 16 11.97 0.19 -17.01
N GLN A 17 11.26 -0.38 -17.99
CA GLN A 17 10.72 -1.73 -17.93
C GLN A 17 11.83 -2.78 -17.81
N SER A 18 12.92 -2.63 -18.57
CA SER A 18 14.07 -3.53 -18.46
C SER A 18 14.69 -3.48 -17.06
N ILE A 19 14.85 -2.28 -16.49
CA ILE A 19 15.37 -2.12 -15.12
C ILE A 19 14.39 -2.75 -14.11
N PHE A 20 13.09 -2.52 -14.26
CA PHE A 20 12.05 -3.11 -13.41
C PHE A 20 12.11 -4.63 -13.43
N ASN A 21 12.15 -5.24 -14.59
CA ASN A 21 12.20 -6.70 -14.76
C ASN A 21 13.43 -7.34 -14.09
N ASN A 22 14.57 -6.65 -14.12
CA ASN A 22 15.81 -7.17 -13.56
C ASN A 22 16.00 -6.87 -12.06
N THR A 23 15.28 -5.89 -11.50
CA THR A 23 15.55 -5.42 -10.13
C THR A 23 14.31 -5.48 -9.24
N CYS A 24 13.13 -5.16 -9.76
CA CYS A 24 11.91 -4.94 -8.97
C CYS A 24 10.94 -6.13 -9.06
N ALA A 25 10.93 -6.83 -10.20
CA ALA A 25 9.97 -7.90 -10.48
C ALA A 25 10.09 -9.11 -9.53
N ALA A 26 11.24 -9.31 -8.88
CA ALA A 26 11.41 -10.36 -7.89
C ALA A 26 10.41 -10.24 -6.71
N CYS A 27 10.07 -9.01 -6.31
CA CYS A 27 9.11 -8.73 -5.25
C CYS A 27 7.74 -8.32 -5.80
N HIS A 28 7.71 -7.42 -6.80
CA HIS A 28 6.46 -6.87 -7.33
C HIS A 28 5.81 -7.71 -8.44
N GLY A 29 6.43 -8.82 -8.84
CA GLY A 29 6.00 -9.65 -9.96
C GLY A 29 6.33 -9.02 -11.32
N SER A 30 6.44 -9.85 -12.37
CA SER A 30 6.72 -9.39 -13.74
C SER A 30 5.57 -8.56 -14.34
N SER A 31 4.35 -8.74 -13.84
CA SER A 31 3.16 -7.96 -14.18
C SER A 31 3.01 -6.69 -13.33
N ALA A 32 3.90 -6.46 -12.37
CA ALA A 32 3.84 -5.38 -11.38
C ALA A 32 2.57 -5.37 -10.50
N LYS A 33 1.80 -6.47 -10.47
CA LYS A 33 0.57 -6.59 -9.67
C LYS A 33 0.82 -6.96 -8.22
N GLY A 34 2.07 -7.12 -7.82
CA GLY A 34 2.43 -7.48 -6.47
C GLY A 34 2.06 -8.92 -6.09
N ALA A 35 2.08 -9.15 -4.80
CA ALA A 35 1.67 -10.37 -4.10
C ALA A 35 1.34 -10.02 -2.65
N ILE A 36 0.93 -10.99 -1.83
CA ILE A 36 0.73 -10.77 -0.39
C ILE A 36 2.01 -10.16 0.21
N GLY A 37 1.88 -9.00 0.85
CA GLY A 37 2.98 -8.23 1.43
C GLY A 37 3.77 -7.37 0.44
N TYR A 38 3.47 -7.42 -0.86
CA TYR A 38 4.10 -6.59 -1.89
C TYR A 38 3.03 -5.83 -2.69
N PRO A 39 3.09 -4.49 -2.73
CA PRO A 39 2.03 -3.69 -3.35
C PRO A 39 1.89 -3.93 -4.85
N ASN A 40 0.65 -3.86 -5.32
CA ASN A 40 0.31 -3.70 -6.71
C ASN A 40 0.73 -2.30 -7.18
N LEU A 41 1.49 -2.22 -8.26
CA LEU A 41 1.98 -0.95 -8.83
C LEU A 41 1.19 -0.53 -10.06
N THR A 42 0.11 -1.27 -10.41
CA THR A 42 -0.73 -1.02 -11.59
C THR A 42 -2.07 -0.37 -11.25
N ASP A 43 -2.38 -0.24 -9.96
CA ASP A 43 -3.57 0.45 -9.46
C ASP A 43 -3.26 1.88 -8.99
N ASN A 44 -4.27 2.56 -8.45
CA ASN A 44 -4.14 3.94 -7.94
C ASN A 44 -3.98 4.00 -6.41
N VAL A 45 -3.70 2.87 -5.74
CA VAL A 45 -3.56 2.81 -4.28
C VAL A 45 -2.08 2.96 -3.90
N TRP A 46 -1.75 4.10 -3.31
CA TRP A 46 -0.38 4.46 -2.97
C TRP A 46 -0.22 4.77 -1.49
N HIS A 47 0.29 3.83 -0.71
CA HIS A 47 0.47 4.01 0.74
C HIS A 47 1.50 5.09 1.11
N TRP A 48 2.47 5.35 0.23
CA TRP A 48 3.55 6.34 0.42
C TRP A 48 3.44 7.53 -0.52
N GLY A 49 2.25 7.71 -1.13
CA GLY A 49 1.99 8.72 -2.12
C GLY A 49 2.36 8.29 -3.54
N GLY A 50 1.54 8.74 -4.51
CA GLY A 50 1.61 8.37 -5.93
C GLY A 50 2.11 9.49 -6.85
N SER A 51 2.61 10.60 -6.33
CA SER A 51 3.22 11.60 -7.20
C SER A 51 4.51 11.06 -7.83
N PRO A 52 4.92 11.59 -8.99
CA PRO A 52 6.17 11.20 -9.64
C PRO A 52 7.38 11.24 -8.71
N GLU A 53 7.47 12.28 -7.87
CA GLU A 53 8.55 12.49 -6.91
C GLU A 53 8.51 11.49 -5.77
N GLN A 54 7.32 11.18 -5.26
CA GLN A 54 7.13 10.19 -4.18
C GLN A 54 7.48 8.78 -4.65
N VAL A 55 7.13 8.42 -5.89
CA VAL A 55 7.52 7.14 -6.50
C VAL A 55 9.04 7.08 -6.67
N LEU A 56 9.67 8.14 -7.19
CA LEU A 56 11.13 8.22 -7.29
C LEU A 56 11.80 8.10 -5.91
N GLN A 57 11.29 8.82 -4.91
CA GLN A 57 11.81 8.73 -3.54
C GLN A 57 11.71 7.31 -2.99
N SER A 58 10.60 6.61 -3.24
CA SER A 58 10.44 5.22 -2.82
C SER A 58 11.48 4.31 -3.47
N VAL A 59 11.80 4.52 -4.74
CA VAL A 59 12.84 3.74 -5.43
C VAL A 59 14.24 4.08 -4.90
N LEU A 60 14.54 5.35 -4.71
CA LEU A 60 15.89 5.78 -4.29
C LEU A 60 16.19 5.42 -2.84
N ASP A 61 15.27 5.75 -1.94
CA ASP A 61 15.53 5.74 -0.49
C ASP A 61 14.88 4.56 0.22
N GLY A 62 14.06 3.78 -0.52
CA GLY A 62 13.30 2.68 0.06
C GLY A 62 12.13 3.16 0.92
N ARG A 63 11.43 2.21 1.53
CA ARG A 63 10.34 2.47 2.48
C ARG A 63 10.37 1.43 3.59
N GLU A 64 10.04 1.86 4.78
CA GLU A 64 9.86 0.98 5.92
C GLU A 64 8.55 1.35 6.61
N GLY A 65 7.63 0.39 6.67
CA GLY A 65 6.32 0.54 7.31
C GLY A 65 6.19 -0.45 8.45
N VAL A 66 5.80 0.04 9.62
CA VAL A 66 5.59 -0.80 10.80
C VAL A 66 4.18 -0.56 11.34
N MET A 67 3.38 -1.61 11.41
CA MET A 67 2.18 -1.68 12.23
C MET A 67 2.52 -2.50 13.48
N PRO A 68 2.52 -1.90 14.68
CA PRO A 68 2.83 -2.63 15.91
C PRO A 68 1.80 -3.73 16.23
N PRO A 69 2.17 -4.76 17.02
CA PRO A 69 1.24 -5.78 17.48
C PRO A 69 0.31 -5.21 18.56
N TRP A 70 -1.00 -5.21 18.30
CA TRP A 70 -2.01 -4.64 19.19
C TRP A 70 -2.82 -5.69 19.97
N GLY A 71 -2.69 -6.99 19.65
CA GLY A 71 -3.55 -8.04 20.21
C GLY A 71 -3.68 -8.02 21.74
N LYS A 72 -2.55 -8.05 22.45
CA LYS A 72 -2.57 -8.03 23.94
C LYS A 72 -3.07 -6.72 24.52
N ILE A 73 -2.80 -5.60 23.87
CA ILE A 73 -3.26 -4.28 24.31
C ILE A 73 -4.78 -4.21 24.17
N LEU A 74 -5.30 -4.62 23.01
CA LEU A 74 -6.75 -4.67 22.77
C LEU A 74 -7.46 -5.62 23.72
N GLU A 75 -6.90 -6.80 23.98
CA GLU A 75 -7.44 -7.75 24.96
C GLU A 75 -7.55 -7.12 26.36
N GLY A 76 -6.52 -6.39 26.79
CA GLY A 76 -6.54 -5.66 28.06
C GLY A 76 -7.58 -4.53 28.11
N MET A 77 -7.92 -3.91 26.96
CA MET A 77 -8.90 -2.82 26.87
C MET A 77 -10.35 -3.30 26.74
N GLY A 78 -10.59 -4.40 26.03
CA GLY A 78 -11.94 -4.81 25.61
C GLY A 78 -12.26 -6.30 25.77
N GLY A 79 -11.36 -7.08 26.37
CA GLY A 79 -11.52 -8.53 26.55
C GLY A 79 -11.08 -9.36 25.33
N PRO A 80 -11.29 -10.68 25.36
CA PRO A 80 -10.76 -11.61 24.36
C PRO A 80 -11.28 -11.38 22.95
N ASP A 81 -12.45 -10.76 22.80
CA ASP A 81 -13.07 -10.47 21.49
C ASP A 81 -12.70 -9.08 20.94
N ALA A 82 -11.85 -8.31 21.64
CA ALA A 82 -11.55 -6.93 21.29
C ALA A 82 -11.00 -6.76 19.86
N THR A 83 -10.13 -7.67 19.42
CA THR A 83 -9.61 -7.66 18.05
C THR A 83 -10.73 -7.84 17.02
N ASP A 84 -11.70 -8.71 17.28
CA ASP A 84 -12.85 -8.92 16.38
C ASP A 84 -13.78 -7.71 16.34
N TYR A 85 -13.94 -7.02 17.46
CA TYR A 85 -14.68 -5.76 17.49
C TYR A 85 -14.00 -4.70 16.61
N VAL A 86 -12.66 -4.59 16.68
CA VAL A 86 -11.90 -3.67 15.79
C VAL A 86 -12.06 -4.07 14.34
N ILE A 87 -11.98 -5.36 13.99
CA ILE A 87 -12.21 -5.84 12.61
C ILE A 87 -13.62 -5.46 12.13
N ALA A 88 -14.64 -5.64 12.98
CA ALA A 88 -16.01 -5.26 12.63
C ALA A 88 -16.10 -3.75 12.31
N HIS A 89 -15.47 -2.90 13.13
CA HIS A 89 -15.45 -1.47 12.88
C HIS A 89 -14.66 -1.09 11.61
N VAL A 90 -13.50 -1.70 11.39
CA VAL A 90 -12.69 -1.44 10.18
C VAL A 90 -13.47 -1.78 8.91
N ARG A 91 -14.21 -2.88 8.93
CA ARG A 91 -15.10 -3.24 7.81
C ARG A 91 -16.28 -2.27 7.64
N ASP A 92 -16.83 -1.76 8.75
CA ASP A 92 -17.90 -0.74 8.71
C ASP A 92 -17.40 0.59 8.11
N LEU A 93 -16.11 0.95 8.29
CA LEU A 93 -15.51 2.14 7.69
C LEU A 93 -15.56 2.09 6.15
N GLY A 94 -15.32 0.93 5.54
CA GLY A 94 -15.36 0.72 4.08
C GLY A 94 -16.76 0.40 3.53
N ASP A 95 -17.75 0.10 4.40
CA ASP A 95 -19.09 -0.27 3.95
C ASP A 95 -19.92 0.95 3.49
N THR A 96 -20.06 1.08 2.18
CA THR A 96 -20.92 2.08 1.57
C THR A 96 -22.40 1.63 1.47
N SER A 97 -22.70 0.35 1.73
CA SER A 97 -24.05 -0.21 1.63
C SER A 97 -24.97 0.18 2.78
N GLY A 98 -24.38 0.55 3.92
CA GLY A 98 -25.12 0.89 5.15
C GLY A 98 -25.68 -0.33 5.89
N ASN A 99 -25.38 -1.55 5.47
CA ASN A 99 -25.92 -2.78 6.06
C ASN A 99 -25.28 -3.15 7.41
N VAL A 100 -24.08 -2.63 7.69
CA VAL A 100 -23.33 -2.93 8.92
C VAL A 100 -23.56 -1.85 10.00
N ARG A 101 -24.13 -0.70 9.64
CA ARG A 101 -24.37 0.40 10.55
C ARG A 101 -25.34 0.00 11.67
N GLY A 102 -24.86 0.06 12.90
CA GLY A 102 -25.64 -0.29 14.10
C GLY A 102 -25.31 -1.64 14.69
N ASP A 103 -24.33 -2.37 14.15
CA ASP A 103 -23.83 -3.59 14.78
C ASP A 103 -23.12 -3.24 16.12
N PHE A 104 -23.51 -3.96 17.18
CA PHE A 104 -22.91 -3.84 18.51
C PHE A 104 -21.38 -4.05 18.46
N ALA A 105 -20.91 -5.01 17.68
CA ALA A 105 -19.49 -5.31 17.53
C ALA A 105 -18.74 -4.12 16.92
N ALA A 106 -19.25 -3.53 15.84
CA ALA A 106 -18.67 -2.35 15.20
C ALA A 106 -18.65 -1.13 16.14
N ALA A 107 -19.72 -0.91 16.91
CA ALA A 107 -19.77 0.18 17.89
C ALA A 107 -18.73 0.05 19.00
N ARG A 108 -18.52 -1.17 19.52
CA ARG A 108 -17.44 -1.45 20.48
C ARG A 108 -16.05 -1.32 19.82
N GLY A 109 -15.91 -1.82 18.61
CA GLY A 109 -14.70 -1.70 17.82
C GLY A 109 -14.29 -0.25 17.58
N LYS A 110 -15.24 0.63 17.32
CA LYS A 110 -15.01 2.06 17.18
C LYS A 110 -14.31 2.66 18.39
N THR A 111 -14.78 2.36 19.59
CA THR A 111 -14.16 2.87 20.82
C THR A 111 -12.71 2.39 20.99
N LEU A 112 -12.44 1.13 20.66
CA LEU A 112 -11.11 0.55 20.71
C LEU A 112 -10.20 1.15 19.61
N TYR A 113 -10.73 1.31 18.41
CA TYR A 113 -10.04 1.93 17.28
C TYR A 113 -9.62 3.37 17.59
N GLU A 114 -10.54 4.16 18.15
CA GLU A 114 -10.28 5.53 18.57
C GLU A 114 -9.19 5.64 19.65
N GLY A 115 -9.00 4.58 20.43
CA GLY A 115 -7.99 4.52 21.49
C GLY A 115 -6.56 4.34 20.99
N VAL A 116 -6.35 3.53 19.94
CA VAL A 116 -4.98 3.10 19.55
C VAL A 116 -4.71 3.15 18.04
N CYS A 117 -5.71 3.14 17.15
CA CYS A 117 -5.52 3.02 15.71
C CYS A 117 -5.50 4.37 14.99
N VAL A 118 -6.25 5.35 15.50
CA VAL A 118 -6.47 6.68 14.89
C VAL A 118 -5.17 7.44 14.67
N ALA A 119 -4.16 7.24 15.50
CA ALA A 119 -2.88 7.94 15.40
C ALA A 119 -2.19 7.73 14.03
N CYS A 120 -2.35 6.53 13.45
CA CYS A 120 -1.79 6.18 12.16
C CYS A 120 -2.84 6.16 11.04
N HIS A 121 -4.04 5.59 11.31
CA HIS A 121 -5.04 5.37 10.27
C HIS A 121 -6.08 6.48 10.12
N GLY A 122 -6.07 7.49 11.01
CA GLY A 122 -7.07 8.55 11.01
C GLY A 122 -8.41 8.13 11.60
N LYS A 123 -9.25 9.09 11.99
CA LYS A 123 -10.60 8.82 12.52
C LYS A 123 -11.56 8.24 11.49
N ASP A 124 -11.34 8.59 10.25
CA ASP A 124 -12.10 8.18 9.08
C ASP A 124 -11.52 6.95 8.37
N GLY A 125 -10.42 6.40 8.90
CA GLY A 125 -9.74 5.24 8.34
C GLY A 125 -8.95 5.52 7.06
N LYS A 126 -8.79 6.79 6.65
CA LYS A 126 -8.15 7.15 5.36
C LYS A 126 -6.64 6.99 5.33
N GLY A 127 -6.05 6.56 6.44
CA GLY A 127 -4.62 6.32 6.51
C GLY A 127 -3.78 7.60 6.61
N ASN A 128 -2.47 7.42 6.45
CA ASN A 128 -1.50 8.52 6.46
C ASN A 128 -0.29 8.18 5.59
N GLN A 129 -0.21 8.78 4.42
CA GLN A 129 0.89 8.54 3.47
C GLN A 129 2.27 8.94 4.00
N ALA A 130 2.37 9.84 4.96
CA ALA A 130 3.65 10.19 5.58
C ALA A 130 4.22 9.06 6.45
N LEU A 131 3.35 8.19 6.96
CA LEU A 131 3.68 7.02 7.77
C LEU A 131 3.59 5.70 6.98
N GLY A 132 3.10 5.74 5.74
CA GLY A 132 2.76 4.54 4.97
C GLY A 132 1.59 3.75 5.56
N ALA A 133 0.78 4.38 6.42
CA ALA A 133 -0.42 3.77 6.98
C ALA A 133 -1.52 3.72 5.91
N PRO A 134 -2.06 2.53 5.58
CA PRO A 134 -3.04 2.38 4.51
C PRO A 134 -4.39 3.03 4.82
N ASP A 135 -5.12 3.40 3.76
CA ASP A 135 -6.55 3.63 3.78
C ASP A 135 -7.25 2.29 4.10
N LEU A 136 -8.08 2.27 5.13
CA LEU A 136 -8.83 1.10 5.59
C LEU A 136 -10.26 1.09 5.05
N THR A 137 -10.61 2.03 4.19
CA THR A 137 -11.95 2.21 3.63
C THR A 137 -12.03 1.83 2.15
N ASP A 138 -10.90 1.52 1.52
CA ASP A 138 -10.83 1.03 0.15
C ASP A 138 -10.85 -0.50 0.09
N ASP A 139 -10.90 -1.06 -1.12
CA ASP A 139 -10.95 -2.50 -1.36
C ASP A 139 -9.56 -3.15 -1.47
N TYR A 140 -8.48 -2.40 -1.19
CA TYR A 140 -7.12 -2.91 -1.33
C TYR A 140 -6.53 -3.37 0.01
N TRP A 141 -6.23 -4.65 0.11
CA TRP A 141 -5.67 -5.28 1.31
C TRP A 141 -4.37 -6.02 1.00
N MET A 142 -3.24 -5.37 1.21
CA MET A 142 -1.90 -5.90 0.89
C MET A 142 -1.61 -7.26 1.54
N TYR A 143 -2.17 -7.53 2.71
CA TYR A 143 -1.96 -8.78 3.46
C TYR A 143 -3.18 -9.71 3.43
N GLY A 144 -4.19 -9.39 2.62
CA GLY A 144 -5.43 -10.11 2.50
C GLY A 144 -6.57 -9.52 3.33
N ASP A 145 -7.79 -9.75 2.85
CA ASP A 145 -9.04 -9.17 3.37
C ASP A 145 -9.86 -10.15 4.23
N THR A 146 -9.39 -11.38 4.41
CA THR A 146 -10.11 -12.34 5.25
C THR A 146 -10.09 -11.91 6.71
N ARG A 147 -11.08 -12.35 7.49
CA ARG A 147 -11.13 -12.06 8.93
C ARG A 147 -9.86 -12.54 9.64
N GLU A 148 -9.34 -13.68 9.24
CA GLU A 148 -8.13 -14.29 9.77
C GLU A 148 -6.89 -13.44 9.45
N ALA A 149 -6.76 -12.95 8.21
CA ALA A 149 -5.66 -12.08 7.80
C ALA A 149 -5.68 -10.74 8.56
N LEU A 150 -6.86 -10.14 8.71
CA LEU A 150 -7.03 -8.91 9.48
C LEU A 150 -6.72 -9.13 10.97
N ARG A 151 -7.19 -10.26 11.54
CA ARG A 151 -6.87 -10.62 12.93
C ARG A 151 -5.38 -10.80 13.14
N GLU A 152 -4.71 -11.53 12.24
CA GLU A 152 -3.27 -11.74 12.29
C GLU A 152 -2.52 -10.41 12.25
N GLY A 153 -2.88 -9.54 11.29
CA GLY A 153 -2.26 -8.21 11.13
C GLY A 153 -2.45 -7.32 12.35
N ILE A 154 -3.64 -7.29 12.95
CA ILE A 154 -3.91 -6.48 14.14
C ILE A 154 -3.22 -7.09 15.37
N ALA A 155 -3.28 -8.41 15.54
CA ALA A 155 -2.77 -9.06 16.72
C ALA A 155 -1.23 -9.06 16.78
N ASN A 156 -0.58 -9.37 15.66
CA ASN A 156 0.86 -9.60 15.57
C ASN A 156 1.62 -8.47 14.86
N GLY A 157 0.89 -7.57 14.22
CA GLY A 157 1.45 -6.45 13.47
C GLY A 157 2.01 -6.86 12.11
N HIS A 158 2.53 -5.87 11.39
CA HIS A 158 3.22 -6.04 10.11
C HIS A 158 4.50 -5.21 10.08
N HIS A 159 5.52 -5.73 9.44
CA HIS A 159 6.76 -5.00 9.15
C HIS A 159 7.13 -5.23 7.68
N GLY A 160 6.95 -4.20 6.87
CA GLY A 160 7.29 -4.21 5.45
C GLY A 160 8.50 -3.35 5.16
N VAL A 161 9.44 -3.87 4.38
CA VAL A 161 10.65 -3.14 3.96
C VAL A 161 10.79 -3.21 2.44
N MET A 162 10.80 -2.08 1.79
CA MET A 162 11.30 -1.90 0.43
C MET A 162 12.73 -1.34 0.52
N PRO A 163 13.76 -2.05 0.08
CA PRO A 163 15.13 -1.58 0.20
C PRO A 163 15.40 -0.35 -0.68
N ALA A 164 16.34 0.49 -0.25
CA ALA A 164 16.84 1.60 -1.04
C ALA A 164 17.65 1.09 -2.24
N HIS A 165 17.36 1.62 -3.44
CA HIS A 165 18.05 1.23 -4.67
C HIS A 165 19.03 2.30 -5.18
N ARG A 166 19.26 3.37 -4.42
CA ARG A 166 20.15 4.47 -4.82
C ARG A 166 21.57 3.99 -5.14
N ALA A 167 22.15 3.16 -4.30
CA ALA A 167 23.50 2.64 -4.51
C ALA A 167 23.60 1.69 -5.72
N LEU A 168 22.55 0.89 -5.96
CA LEU A 168 22.50 -0.09 -7.04
C LEU A 168 22.21 0.52 -8.39
N LEU A 169 21.26 1.44 -8.45
CA LEU A 169 20.77 2.00 -9.72
C LEU A 169 21.40 3.34 -10.08
N GLY A 170 21.81 4.11 -9.10
CA GLY A 170 22.08 5.54 -9.29
C GLY A 170 20.83 6.30 -9.70
N GLU A 171 20.92 7.63 -9.73
CA GLU A 171 19.75 8.47 -9.94
C GLU A 171 19.11 8.32 -11.32
N THR A 172 19.93 8.19 -12.37
CA THR A 172 19.41 8.11 -13.74
C THR A 172 18.56 6.85 -13.97
N ARG A 173 19.05 5.68 -13.56
CA ARG A 173 18.33 4.42 -13.72
C ARG A 173 17.11 4.35 -12.79
N ALA A 174 17.21 4.90 -11.59
CA ALA A 174 16.10 5.00 -10.67
C ALA A 174 14.96 5.88 -11.24
N ARG A 175 15.28 7.00 -11.90
CA ARG A 175 14.30 7.84 -12.59
C ARG A 175 13.60 7.09 -13.72
N LEU A 176 14.32 6.30 -14.52
CA LEU A 176 13.72 5.50 -15.59
C LEU A 176 12.79 4.42 -15.01
N ALA A 177 13.21 3.72 -13.96
CA ALA A 177 12.38 2.73 -13.28
C ALA A 177 11.13 3.38 -12.67
N ALA A 178 11.27 4.54 -12.00
CA ALA A 178 10.16 5.29 -11.43
C ALA A 178 9.17 5.79 -12.51
N ALA A 179 9.68 6.25 -13.66
CA ALA A 179 8.84 6.66 -14.77
C ALA A 179 8.01 5.49 -15.33
N TYR A 180 8.63 4.32 -15.48
CA TYR A 180 7.93 3.11 -15.88
C TYR A 180 6.85 2.73 -14.87
N VAL A 181 7.19 2.63 -13.57
CA VAL A 181 6.24 2.30 -12.52
C VAL A 181 5.09 3.29 -12.47
N TRP A 182 5.38 4.60 -12.51
CA TRP A 182 4.34 5.63 -12.50
C TRP A 182 3.41 5.53 -13.71
N SER A 183 3.93 5.16 -14.88
CA SER A 183 3.14 4.98 -16.10
C SER A 183 2.14 3.82 -16.01
N LEU A 184 2.38 2.81 -15.17
CA LEU A 184 1.52 1.63 -15.04
C LEU A 184 0.12 1.96 -14.49
N SER A 185 0.03 2.94 -13.58
CA SER A 185 -1.23 3.35 -12.97
C SER A 185 -1.83 4.63 -13.57
N HIS A 186 -1.00 5.45 -14.28
CA HIS A 186 -1.45 6.75 -14.82
C HIS A 186 -1.69 6.72 -16.34
N GLY A 187 -1.60 5.55 -16.97
CA GLY A 187 -1.82 5.37 -18.39
C GLY A 187 -0.66 5.90 -19.24
N SER A 188 0.07 5.02 -19.93
CA SER A 188 0.95 5.47 -21.00
C SER A 188 0.09 5.80 -22.22
N ALA A 189 0.22 7.00 -22.73
CA ALA A 189 -0.18 7.30 -24.10
C ALA A 189 0.81 6.59 -25.04
N ALA A 190 0.71 5.29 -25.20
CA ALA A 190 1.11 4.42 -26.29
C ALA A 190 1.41 3.00 -25.76
N ALA A 191 0.49 2.07 -26.03
CA ALA A 191 0.85 0.65 -26.03
C ALA A 191 1.95 0.42 -27.08
N PRO A 192 3.02 -0.36 -26.79
CA PRO A 192 3.97 -0.72 -27.81
C PRO A 192 3.25 -1.53 -28.90
N THR A 193 3.25 -1.04 -30.12
CA THR A 193 2.90 -1.80 -31.31
C THR A 193 3.77 -3.05 -31.33
N LYS A 194 3.15 -4.23 -31.29
CA LYS A 194 3.85 -5.49 -31.53
C LYS A 194 4.55 -5.39 -32.86
N ALA A 195 5.89 -5.42 -32.87
CA ALA A 195 6.64 -5.71 -34.06
C ALA A 195 6.28 -7.13 -34.50
N GLN A 196 5.79 -7.24 -35.73
CA GLN A 196 5.55 -8.50 -36.43
C GLN A 196 6.86 -9.20 -36.71
#